data_f56658f89db0c5a6baba298abf2234c8
#
_entry.id   f56658f89db0c5a6baba298abf2234c8
#
_cell.length_a   1.000
_cell.length_b   1.000
_cell.length_c   1.000
_cell.angle_alpha   90.00
_cell.angle_beta   90.00
_cell.angle_gamma   90.00
#
_symmetry.space_group_name_H-M   'P 1'
#
loop_
_entity.id
_entity.type
_entity.pdbx_description
1 polymer ?
#
loop_
_entity_poly.entity_id
_entity_poly.type
_entity_poly.pdbx_seq_one_letter_code
_entity_poly.pdbx_strand_id
1 'polypeptide(L)'
;MRVREMLSYLAAALPARASATARLLALQCALRSTVAGNVTIPAGLIRGMRLPSEPSAFTELEAAGWLRSPTRPTHHAGFSVELLDTAVRMQAPARADRARAANWMLRTCQMGEIRQLGASPRLLALALAAHLPDEPGAPAAAEQEVLARMCGIPPQELIPLLDELVATRFLRSWAHGPIPEDLHWELARHNHLTGNCSGLESDREISRTGRAEDADAE
;
A
#
# COMPACT_ATOMS: atom_id res chain seq x y z
N MET A 1 -4.61 -8.08 7.71
CA MET A 1 -5.04 -6.85 6.98
C MET A 1 -4.17 -6.73 5.75
N ARG A 2 -4.77 -6.72 4.59
CA ARG A 2 -4.11 -6.54 3.30
C ARG A 2 -3.95 -5.04 3.02
N VAL A 3 -3.02 -4.67 2.14
CA VAL A 3 -2.83 -3.26 1.72
C VAL A 3 -4.13 -2.66 1.20
N ARG A 4 -4.94 -3.44 0.48
CA ARG A 4 -6.27 -3.05 0.00
C ARG A 4 -7.19 -2.56 1.13
N GLU A 5 -7.29 -3.32 2.21
CA GLU A 5 -8.13 -2.96 3.37
C GLU A 5 -7.65 -1.67 4.03
N MET A 6 -6.31 -1.49 4.14
CA MET A 6 -5.76 -0.26 4.68
C MET A 6 -6.00 0.94 3.75
N LEU A 7 -5.90 0.77 2.43
CA LEU A 7 -6.23 1.82 1.47
C LEU A 7 -7.71 2.21 1.56
N SER A 8 -8.62 1.22 1.66
CA SER A 8 -10.06 1.46 1.85
C SER A 8 -10.32 2.21 3.16
N TYR A 9 -9.65 1.81 4.24
CA TYR A 9 -9.76 2.49 5.52
C TYR A 9 -9.30 3.95 5.43
N LEU A 10 -8.12 4.20 4.87
CA LEU A 10 -7.57 5.55 4.73
C LEU A 10 -8.43 6.43 3.80
N ALA A 11 -9.11 5.85 2.83
CA ALA A 11 -10.05 6.57 1.97
C ALA A 11 -11.24 7.16 2.75
N ALA A 12 -11.62 6.51 3.86
CA ALA A 12 -12.69 6.97 4.74
C ALA A 12 -12.16 7.84 5.91
N ALA A 13 -10.96 7.52 6.43
CA ALA A 13 -10.40 8.18 7.61
C ALA A 13 -9.72 9.52 7.31
N LEU A 14 -9.19 9.69 6.10
CA LEU A 14 -8.54 10.94 5.69
C LEU A 14 -9.52 11.87 4.97
N PRO A 15 -9.33 13.19 5.09
CA PRO A 15 -10.12 14.15 4.31
C PRO A 15 -10.04 13.84 2.81
N ALA A 16 -11.14 14.04 2.09
CA ALA A 16 -11.20 13.83 0.64
C ALA A 16 -10.12 14.63 -0.12
N ARG A 17 -9.79 15.83 0.40
CA ARG A 17 -8.75 16.73 -0.14
C ARG A 17 -7.32 16.34 0.19
N ALA A 18 -7.09 15.30 1.03
CA ALA A 18 -5.75 14.87 1.36
C ALA A 18 -5.01 14.43 0.09
N SER A 19 -3.82 15.01 -0.15
CA SER A 19 -3.02 14.76 -1.34
C SER A 19 -2.61 13.28 -1.46
N ALA A 20 -2.29 12.83 -2.67
CA ALA A 20 -1.75 11.49 -2.88
C ALA A 20 -0.44 11.27 -2.10
N THR A 21 0.38 12.32 -1.94
CA THR A 21 1.59 12.26 -1.11
C THR A 21 1.26 12.01 0.36
N ALA A 22 0.27 12.73 0.90
CA ALA A 22 -0.21 12.53 2.27
C ALA A 22 -0.79 11.11 2.47
N ARG A 23 -1.56 10.60 1.50
CA ARG A 23 -2.11 9.24 1.53
C ARG A 23 -1.03 8.17 1.48
N LEU A 24 0.00 8.32 0.64
CA LEU A 24 1.15 7.41 0.61
C LEU A 24 1.92 7.42 1.94
N LEU A 25 2.11 8.60 2.53
CA LEU A 25 2.75 8.74 3.84
C LEU A 25 1.90 8.11 4.94
N ALA A 26 0.59 8.38 4.96
CA ALA A 26 -0.35 7.80 5.91
C ALA A 26 -0.35 6.27 5.84
N LEU A 27 -0.35 5.69 4.64
CA LEU A 27 -0.28 4.24 4.45
C LEU A 27 1.00 3.66 5.08
N GLN A 28 2.16 4.28 4.88
CA GLN A 28 3.40 3.83 5.52
C GLN A 28 3.36 3.98 7.03
N CYS A 29 2.82 5.09 7.54
CA CYS A 29 2.65 5.29 8.98
C CYS A 29 1.75 4.21 9.58
N ALA A 30 0.60 3.93 8.97
CA ALA A 30 -0.33 2.92 9.44
C ALA A 30 0.31 1.52 9.47
N LEU A 31 1.02 1.14 8.40
CA LEU A 31 1.67 -0.17 8.29
C LEU A 31 2.89 -0.33 9.22
N ARG A 32 3.47 0.76 9.73
CA ARG A 32 4.64 0.73 10.61
C ARG A 32 4.35 1.09 12.06
N SER A 33 3.11 1.47 12.35
CA SER A 33 2.72 1.87 13.70
C SER A 33 2.93 0.73 14.71
N THR A 34 3.34 1.10 15.92
CA THR A 34 3.29 0.20 17.07
C THR A 34 1.88 0.16 17.65
N VAL A 35 1.61 -0.77 18.57
CA VAL A 35 0.34 -0.81 19.31
C VAL A 35 0.12 0.49 20.10
N ALA A 36 1.19 1.15 20.55
CA ALA A 36 1.13 2.45 21.21
C ALA A 36 0.88 3.62 20.23
N GLY A 37 0.83 3.39 18.92
CA GLY A 37 0.65 4.44 17.91
C GLY A 37 1.95 5.12 17.46
N ASN A 38 3.09 4.76 18.04
CA ASN A 38 4.37 5.35 17.64
C ASN A 38 4.83 4.79 16.28
N VAL A 39 5.30 5.67 15.44
CA VAL A 39 5.84 5.35 14.10
C VAL A 39 7.22 6.00 13.96
N THR A 40 8.22 5.21 13.63
CA THR A 40 9.54 5.72 13.25
C THR A 40 9.77 5.41 11.78
N ILE A 41 9.98 6.46 10.99
CA ILE A 41 10.26 6.35 9.55
C ILE A 41 11.68 6.84 9.28
N PRO A 42 12.60 5.95 8.89
CA PRO A 42 13.96 6.35 8.51
C PRO A 42 13.97 7.27 7.29
N ALA A 43 14.87 8.24 7.25
CA ALA A 43 15.00 9.17 6.12
C ALA A 43 15.21 8.44 4.77
N GLY A 44 15.92 7.30 4.78
CA GLY A 44 16.12 6.47 3.59
C GLY A 44 14.81 5.94 2.99
N LEU A 45 13.81 5.68 3.84
CA LEU A 45 12.51 5.20 3.40
C LEU A 45 11.72 6.30 2.67
N ILE A 46 11.74 7.54 3.19
CA ILE A 46 11.10 8.68 2.54
C ILE A 46 11.74 8.94 1.17
N ARG A 47 13.07 8.93 1.12
CA ARG A 47 13.80 9.03 -0.15
C ARG A 47 13.46 7.89 -1.10
N GLY A 48 13.36 6.66 -0.60
CA GLY A 48 12.96 5.48 -1.37
C GLY A 48 11.55 5.60 -1.93
N MET A 49 10.63 6.18 -1.18
CA MET A 49 9.27 6.46 -1.67
C MET A 49 9.21 7.66 -2.61
N ARG A 50 10.32 8.40 -2.75
CA ARG A 50 10.36 9.67 -3.52
C ARG A 50 9.21 10.61 -3.15
N LEU A 51 8.84 10.62 -1.88
CA LEU A 51 7.96 11.64 -1.37
C LEU A 51 8.73 12.94 -1.39
N PRO A 52 8.14 14.03 -1.90
CA PRO A 52 8.74 15.34 -1.79
C PRO A 52 9.17 15.57 -0.34
N SER A 53 10.37 16.07 -0.15
CA SER A 53 10.89 16.41 1.20
C SER A 53 10.17 17.59 1.83
N GLU A 54 9.11 18.05 1.21
CA GLU A 54 8.31 19.16 1.70
C GLU A 54 7.47 18.76 2.91
N PRO A 55 7.37 19.65 3.90
CA PRO A 55 6.57 19.43 5.10
C PRO A 55 5.06 19.33 4.82
N SER A 56 4.60 19.56 3.57
CA SER A 56 3.20 19.64 3.20
C SER A 56 2.39 18.38 3.56
N ALA A 57 2.89 17.20 3.23
CA ALA A 57 2.16 15.95 3.52
C ALA A 57 2.02 15.71 5.04
N PHE A 58 3.04 16.03 5.83
CA PHE A 58 2.95 15.97 7.29
C PHE A 58 1.97 16.99 7.82
N THR A 59 2.07 18.23 7.35
CA THR A 59 1.18 19.33 7.75
C THR A 59 -0.27 19.02 7.39
N GLU A 60 -0.54 18.40 6.25
CA GLU A 60 -1.88 17.95 5.87
C GLU A 60 -2.41 16.90 6.86
N LEU A 61 -1.61 15.90 7.22
CA LEU A 61 -2.00 14.85 8.15
C LEU A 61 -2.14 15.35 9.60
N GLU A 62 -1.31 16.30 10.02
CA GLU A 62 -1.44 16.99 11.30
C GLU A 62 -2.70 17.86 11.35
N ALA A 63 -2.95 18.64 10.31
CA ALA A 63 -4.15 19.46 10.20
C ALA A 63 -5.44 18.62 10.14
N ALA A 64 -5.36 17.39 9.62
CA ALA A 64 -6.42 16.41 9.64
C ALA A 64 -6.62 15.75 11.02
N GLY A 65 -5.73 16.02 12.00
CA GLY A 65 -5.76 15.35 13.30
C GLY A 65 -5.44 13.86 13.24
N TRP A 66 -4.82 13.39 12.16
CA TRP A 66 -4.55 11.97 11.95
C TRP A 66 -3.23 11.52 12.57
N LEU A 67 -2.22 12.39 12.56
CA LEU A 67 -0.96 12.17 13.27
C LEU A 67 -0.51 13.43 14.02
N ARG A 68 0.45 13.24 14.92
CA ARG A 68 1.16 14.31 15.62
C ARG A 68 2.66 14.07 15.51
N SER A 69 3.41 15.10 15.13
CA SER A 69 4.87 15.05 15.11
C SER A 69 5.43 15.73 16.35
N PRO A 70 6.07 15.01 17.27
CA PRO A 70 6.71 15.62 18.44
C PRO A 70 7.95 16.43 18.07
N THR A 71 8.56 16.13 16.93
CA THR A 71 9.76 16.80 16.42
C THR A 71 9.64 17.04 14.92
N ARG A 72 10.00 18.24 14.45
CA ARG A 72 10.00 18.52 13.02
C ARG A 72 10.92 17.53 12.29
N PRO A 73 10.46 16.96 11.16
CA PRO A 73 11.28 16.06 10.35
C PRO A 73 12.57 16.75 9.92
N THR A 74 13.70 16.10 10.12
CA THR A 74 14.97 16.54 9.55
C THR A 74 15.36 15.63 8.40
N HIS A 75 15.87 16.20 7.32
CA HIS A 75 16.19 15.45 6.09
C HIS A 75 17.21 14.31 6.28
N HIS A 76 17.96 14.30 7.38
CA HIS A 76 19.05 13.37 7.60
C HIS A 76 18.74 12.26 8.61
N ALA A 77 17.86 12.49 9.57
CA ALA A 77 17.67 11.58 10.70
C ALA A 77 16.40 10.69 10.62
N GLY A 78 15.54 10.92 9.64
CA GLY A 78 14.18 10.35 9.67
C GLY A 78 13.29 11.12 10.63
N PHE A 79 12.11 10.58 10.92
CA PHE A 79 11.18 11.21 11.86
C PHE A 79 10.43 10.19 12.67
N SER A 80 9.98 10.62 13.85
CA SER A 80 9.05 9.89 14.70
C SER A 80 7.75 10.67 14.78
N VAL A 81 6.63 9.98 14.60
CA VAL A 81 5.28 10.54 14.73
C VAL A 81 4.44 9.65 15.61
N GLU A 82 3.42 10.22 16.19
CA GLU A 82 2.35 9.51 16.90
C GLU A 82 1.09 9.50 16.03
N LEU A 83 0.58 8.32 15.77
CA LEU A 83 -0.71 8.10 15.12
C LEU A 83 -1.81 8.35 16.14
N LEU A 84 -2.68 9.30 15.86
CA LEU A 84 -3.81 9.65 16.74
C LEU A 84 -5.02 8.76 16.46
N ASP A 85 -5.09 8.15 15.30
CA ASP A 85 -6.18 7.27 14.91
C ASP A 85 -6.15 5.95 15.69
N THR A 86 -7.08 5.81 16.62
CA THR A 86 -7.21 4.63 17.49
C THR A 86 -7.69 3.40 16.73
N ALA A 87 -8.49 3.56 15.67
CA ALA A 87 -9.02 2.43 14.90
C ALA A 87 -7.90 1.70 14.13
N VAL A 88 -6.96 2.43 13.55
CA VAL A 88 -5.75 1.83 12.95
C VAL A 88 -4.97 1.03 13.98
N ARG A 89 -4.84 1.55 15.20
CA ARG A 89 -4.07 0.90 16.28
C ARG A 89 -4.73 -0.38 16.76
N MET A 90 -6.06 -0.36 16.91
CA MET A 90 -6.84 -1.49 17.44
C MET A 90 -7.02 -2.62 16.43
N GLN A 91 -7.14 -2.29 15.14
CA GLN A 91 -7.39 -3.25 14.06
C GLN A 91 -6.10 -3.70 13.35
N ALA A 92 -4.95 -3.22 13.80
CA ALA A 92 -3.69 -3.53 13.16
C ALA A 92 -3.38 -5.04 13.23
N PRO A 93 -3.05 -5.69 12.12
CA PRO A 93 -2.66 -7.10 12.08
C PRO A 93 -1.33 -7.33 12.79
N ALA A 94 -0.91 -8.58 12.87
CA ALA A 94 0.37 -8.96 13.46
C ALA A 94 1.53 -8.15 12.86
N ARG A 95 2.53 -7.82 13.69
CA ARG A 95 3.68 -6.99 13.29
C ARG A 95 4.38 -7.48 12.03
N ALA A 96 4.50 -8.81 11.88
CA ALA A 96 5.14 -9.40 10.71
C ALA A 96 4.35 -9.13 9.41
N ASP A 97 3.02 -9.19 9.46
CA ASP A 97 2.15 -8.94 8.30
C ASP A 97 2.22 -7.49 7.87
N ARG A 98 2.20 -6.57 8.84
CA ARG A 98 2.36 -5.14 8.57
C ARG A 98 3.72 -4.83 7.95
N ALA A 99 4.80 -5.42 8.46
CA ALA A 99 6.14 -5.22 7.91
C ALA A 99 6.23 -5.74 6.46
N ARG A 100 5.61 -6.90 6.16
CA ARG A 100 5.53 -7.42 4.80
C ARG A 100 4.76 -6.47 3.87
N ALA A 101 3.60 -6.00 4.31
CA ALA A 101 2.79 -5.04 3.55
C ALA A 101 3.53 -3.71 3.30
N ALA A 102 4.20 -3.17 4.32
CA ALA A 102 5.01 -1.96 4.19
C ALA A 102 6.18 -2.12 3.20
N ASN A 103 6.85 -3.28 3.22
CA ASN A 103 7.94 -3.59 2.30
C ASN A 103 7.43 -3.85 0.87
N TRP A 104 6.27 -4.52 0.73
CA TRP A 104 5.62 -4.73 -0.55
C TRP A 104 5.27 -3.38 -1.19
N MET A 105 4.63 -2.48 -0.45
CA MET A 105 4.32 -1.13 -0.91
C MET A 105 5.57 -0.38 -1.41
N LEU A 106 6.68 -0.44 -0.64
CA LEU A 106 7.92 0.21 -1.05
C LEU A 106 8.46 -0.36 -2.36
N ARG A 107 8.51 -1.68 -2.49
CA ARG A 107 8.98 -2.34 -3.70
C ARG A 107 8.13 -1.96 -4.90
N THR A 108 6.80 -1.94 -4.74
CA THR A 108 5.88 -1.51 -5.79
C THR A 108 6.16 -0.07 -6.20
N CYS A 109 6.28 0.87 -5.26
CA CYS A 109 6.61 2.27 -5.57
C CYS A 109 7.98 2.46 -6.24
N GLN A 110 8.90 1.51 -6.08
CA GLN A 110 10.26 1.56 -6.65
C GLN A 110 10.39 0.82 -7.98
N MET A 111 9.33 0.19 -8.48
CA MET A 111 9.34 -0.44 -9.80
C MET A 111 9.75 0.56 -10.87
N GLY A 112 10.59 0.12 -11.82
CA GLY A 112 11.17 0.98 -12.86
C GLY A 112 10.13 1.75 -13.64
N GLU A 113 8.98 1.13 -13.85
CA GLU A 113 7.85 1.62 -14.63
C GLU A 113 7.18 2.85 -13.97
N ILE A 114 7.10 2.88 -12.64
CA ILE A 114 6.33 3.92 -11.93
C ILE A 114 7.17 4.80 -11.00
N ARG A 115 8.42 4.43 -10.74
CA ARG A 115 9.27 5.15 -9.77
C ARG A 115 9.51 6.63 -10.11
N GLN A 116 9.42 7.01 -11.39
CA GLN A 116 9.63 8.37 -11.86
C GLN A 116 8.33 9.19 -11.90
N LEU A 117 7.19 8.54 -11.73
CA LEU A 117 5.88 9.18 -11.78
C LEU A 117 5.61 10.01 -10.52
N GLY A 118 4.65 10.91 -10.62
CA GLY A 118 4.12 11.67 -9.49
C GLY A 118 3.48 10.79 -8.42
N ALA A 119 3.02 11.39 -7.33
CA ALA A 119 2.41 10.67 -6.22
C ALA A 119 1.06 10.02 -6.61
N SER A 120 0.24 10.72 -7.41
CA SER A 120 -1.09 10.22 -7.81
C SER A 120 -1.03 8.94 -8.64
N PRO A 121 -0.27 8.86 -9.76
CA PRO A 121 -0.18 7.61 -10.51
C PRO A 121 0.49 6.50 -9.72
N ARG A 122 1.43 6.77 -8.80
CA ARG A 122 2.02 5.75 -7.93
C ARG A 122 1.02 5.22 -6.90
N LEU A 123 0.17 6.09 -6.33
CA LEU A 123 -0.88 5.66 -5.42
C LEU A 123 -1.93 4.82 -6.16
N LEU A 124 -2.32 5.22 -7.38
CA LEU A 124 -3.20 4.43 -8.22
C LEU A 124 -2.59 3.07 -8.56
N ALA A 125 -1.31 3.01 -8.96
CA ALA A 125 -0.62 1.75 -9.22
C ALA A 125 -0.64 0.82 -8.01
N LEU A 126 -0.44 1.35 -6.79
CA LEU A 126 -0.59 0.59 -5.55
C LEU A 126 -2.01 0.08 -5.32
N ALA A 127 -3.01 0.92 -5.56
CA ALA A 127 -4.42 0.53 -5.42
C ALA A 127 -4.77 -0.60 -6.39
N LEU A 128 -4.39 -0.47 -7.67
CA LEU A 128 -4.61 -1.50 -8.69
C LEU A 128 -3.90 -2.82 -8.34
N ALA A 129 -2.63 -2.75 -7.93
CA ALA A 129 -1.88 -3.93 -7.52
C ALA A 129 -2.44 -4.61 -6.26
N ALA A 130 -3.01 -3.83 -5.33
CA ALA A 130 -3.64 -4.35 -4.12
C ALA A 130 -5.03 -4.98 -4.38
N HIS A 131 -5.64 -4.72 -5.55
CA HIS A 131 -6.91 -5.31 -5.98
C HIS A 131 -6.73 -6.53 -6.88
N LEU A 132 -5.48 -6.97 -7.11
CA LEU A 132 -5.28 -8.22 -7.84
C LEU A 132 -5.96 -9.38 -7.08
N PRO A 133 -6.68 -10.24 -7.79
CA PRO A 133 -7.25 -11.45 -7.18
C PRO A 133 -6.13 -12.38 -6.70
N ASP A 134 -6.44 -13.17 -5.67
CA ASP A 134 -5.52 -14.20 -5.18
C ASP A 134 -5.41 -15.37 -6.18
N GLU A 135 -6.43 -15.55 -7.02
CA GLU A 135 -6.49 -16.60 -8.03
C GLU A 135 -5.74 -16.19 -9.30
N PRO A 136 -4.71 -16.97 -9.70
CA PRO A 136 -3.96 -16.67 -10.91
C PRO A 136 -4.84 -16.69 -12.16
N GLY A 137 -4.80 -15.60 -12.94
CA GLY A 137 -5.56 -15.49 -14.19
C GLY A 137 -6.98 -14.95 -14.05
N ALA A 138 -7.48 -14.76 -12.84
CA ALA A 138 -8.74 -14.05 -12.65
C ALA A 138 -8.58 -12.57 -13.03
N PRO A 139 -9.57 -11.96 -13.70
CA PRO A 139 -9.51 -10.56 -14.10
C PRO A 139 -9.52 -9.66 -12.86
N ALA A 140 -8.62 -8.68 -12.84
CA ALA A 140 -8.64 -7.64 -11.83
C ALA A 140 -9.73 -6.62 -12.18
N ALA A 141 -10.59 -6.32 -11.21
CA ALA A 141 -11.67 -5.36 -11.39
C ALA A 141 -11.96 -4.59 -10.09
N ALA A 142 -12.43 -3.37 -10.24
CA ALA A 142 -13.00 -2.58 -9.16
C ALA A 142 -13.86 -1.44 -9.71
N GLU A 143 -14.79 -0.95 -8.89
CA GLU A 143 -15.55 0.25 -9.22
C GLU A 143 -14.63 1.47 -9.34
N GLN A 144 -14.85 2.27 -10.37
CA GLN A 144 -14.10 3.50 -10.62
C GLN A 144 -14.13 4.45 -9.42
N GLU A 145 -15.29 4.60 -8.80
CA GLU A 145 -15.45 5.48 -7.63
C GLU A 145 -14.67 4.99 -6.41
N VAL A 146 -14.57 3.68 -6.22
CA VAL A 146 -13.76 3.09 -5.13
C VAL A 146 -12.29 3.41 -5.33
N LEU A 147 -11.75 3.23 -6.54
CA LEU A 147 -10.36 3.56 -6.86
C LEU A 147 -10.08 5.05 -6.73
N ALA A 148 -10.97 5.90 -7.26
CA ALA A 148 -10.86 7.35 -7.18
C ALA A 148 -10.83 7.83 -5.73
N ARG A 149 -11.72 7.31 -4.88
CA ARG A 149 -11.77 7.62 -3.44
C ARG A 149 -10.51 7.18 -2.70
N MET A 150 -9.96 5.98 -3.02
CA MET A 150 -8.69 5.53 -2.45
C MET A 150 -7.53 6.46 -2.82
N CYS A 151 -7.54 6.99 -4.03
CA CYS A 151 -6.53 7.92 -4.51
C CYS A 151 -6.77 9.38 -4.07
N GLY A 152 -7.96 9.71 -3.57
CA GLY A 152 -8.33 11.07 -3.20
C GLY A 152 -8.44 12.01 -4.39
N ILE A 153 -8.90 11.50 -5.54
CA ILE A 153 -9.09 12.24 -6.80
C ILE A 153 -10.53 12.11 -7.28
N PRO A 154 -11.03 13.06 -8.07
CA PRO A 154 -12.30 12.92 -8.75
C PRO A 154 -12.28 11.75 -9.76
N PRO A 155 -13.39 11.01 -9.95
CA PRO A 155 -13.42 9.86 -10.86
C PRO A 155 -12.96 10.18 -12.29
N GLN A 156 -13.26 11.36 -12.81
CA GLN A 156 -12.84 11.80 -14.15
C GLN A 156 -11.30 11.96 -14.30
N GLU A 157 -10.57 12.17 -13.20
CA GLU A 157 -9.11 12.26 -13.21
C GLU A 157 -8.44 10.88 -13.21
N LEU A 158 -9.20 9.80 -13.01
CA LEU A 158 -8.66 8.45 -12.98
C LEU A 158 -8.18 7.98 -14.35
N ILE A 159 -8.94 8.30 -15.39
CA ILE A 159 -8.68 7.85 -16.77
C ILE A 159 -7.31 8.31 -17.28
N PRO A 160 -6.94 9.61 -17.20
CA PRO A 160 -5.60 10.03 -17.60
C PRO A 160 -4.47 9.33 -16.84
N LEU A 161 -4.68 9.00 -15.56
CA LEU A 161 -3.69 8.28 -14.76
C LEU A 161 -3.57 6.80 -15.18
N LEU A 162 -4.67 6.16 -15.56
CA LEU A 162 -4.65 4.80 -16.11
C LEU A 162 -3.88 4.77 -17.44
N ASP A 163 -4.12 5.74 -18.32
CA ASP A 163 -3.40 5.89 -19.59
C ASP A 163 -1.88 6.12 -19.36
N GLU A 164 -1.52 6.93 -18.36
CA GLU A 164 -0.14 7.13 -17.95
C GLU A 164 0.51 5.81 -17.48
N LEU A 165 -0.21 4.99 -16.72
CA LEU A 165 0.26 3.67 -16.28
C LEU A 165 0.41 2.66 -17.42
N VAL A 166 -0.41 2.76 -18.48
CA VAL A 166 -0.22 1.97 -19.71
C VAL A 166 1.01 2.47 -20.47
N ALA A 167 1.17 3.79 -20.63
CA ALA A 167 2.30 4.38 -21.33
C ALA A 167 3.65 4.00 -20.68
N THR A 168 3.69 3.88 -19.35
CA THR A 168 4.89 3.42 -18.61
C THR A 168 5.05 1.92 -18.55
N ARG A 169 4.13 1.14 -19.13
CA ARG A 169 4.11 -0.33 -19.13
C ARG A 169 3.98 -0.95 -17.73
N PHE A 170 3.41 -0.24 -16.78
CA PHE A 170 2.95 -0.83 -15.53
C PHE A 170 1.66 -1.63 -15.74
N LEU A 171 0.71 -1.05 -16.49
CA LEU A 171 -0.44 -1.76 -17.02
C LEU A 171 -0.16 -2.23 -18.45
N ARG A 172 -0.67 -3.42 -18.80
CA ARG A 172 -0.77 -3.87 -20.18
C ARG A 172 -1.93 -3.18 -20.87
N SER A 173 -3.08 -3.15 -20.19
CA SER A 173 -4.33 -2.57 -20.67
C SER A 173 -5.27 -2.29 -19.51
N TRP A 174 -6.24 -1.43 -19.78
CA TRP A 174 -7.43 -1.26 -18.96
C TRP A 174 -8.65 -1.05 -19.86
N ALA A 175 -9.87 -1.31 -19.34
CA ALA A 175 -11.12 -1.11 -20.05
C ALA A 175 -12.27 -0.92 -19.05
N HIS A 176 -13.36 -0.32 -19.49
CA HIS A 176 -14.62 -0.41 -18.75
C HIS A 176 -15.17 -1.83 -18.82
N GLY A 177 -15.75 -2.28 -17.70
CA GLY A 177 -16.43 -3.57 -17.61
C GLY A 177 -17.80 -3.56 -18.32
N PRO A 178 -18.53 -4.67 -18.19
CA PRO A 178 -19.93 -4.74 -18.65
C PRO A 178 -20.83 -3.71 -17.95
N ILE A 179 -20.51 -3.38 -16.72
CA ILE A 179 -21.09 -2.28 -15.95
C ILE A 179 -20.15 -1.08 -16.15
N PRO A 180 -20.64 0.06 -16.67
CA PRO A 180 -19.79 1.20 -17.03
C PRO A 180 -18.95 1.75 -15.87
N GLU A 181 -19.43 1.58 -14.64
CA GLU A 181 -18.75 2.00 -13.41
C GLU A 181 -17.57 1.10 -13.03
N ASP A 182 -17.54 -0.14 -13.55
CA ASP A 182 -16.47 -1.09 -13.30
C ASP A 182 -15.30 -0.88 -14.25
N LEU A 183 -14.11 -0.87 -13.68
CA LEU A 183 -12.85 -0.86 -14.42
C LEU A 183 -12.18 -2.23 -14.30
N HIS A 184 -11.73 -2.75 -15.43
CA HIS A 184 -10.93 -3.94 -15.55
C HIS A 184 -9.53 -3.57 -16.00
N TRP A 185 -8.51 -4.27 -15.50
CA TRP A 185 -7.14 -4.02 -15.92
C TRP A 185 -6.28 -5.29 -15.88
N GLU A 186 -5.20 -5.23 -16.62
CA GLU A 186 -4.15 -6.24 -16.65
C GLU A 186 -2.79 -5.60 -16.38
N LEU A 187 -2.03 -6.15 -15.43
CA LEU A 187 -0.65 -5.72 -15.22
C LEU A 187 0.27 -6.27 -16.32
N ALA A 188 1.25 -5.45 -16.76
CA ALA A 188 2.21 -5.89 -17.76
C ALA A 188 3.12 -7.03 -17.24
N ARG A 189 3.36 -7.11 -15.92
CA ARG A 189 4.15 -8.16 -15.27
C ARG A 189 3.47 -8.63 -13.97
N HIS A 190 2.90 -9.83 -13.99
CA HIS A 190 2.22 -10.42 -12.83
C HIS A 190 3.17 -10.96 -11.75
N ASN A 191 4.34 -11.48 -12.14
CA ASN A 191 5.13 -12.40 -11.29
C ASN A 191 5.84 -11.77 -10.09
N HIS A 192 5.89 -10.45 -9.96
CA HIS A 192 6.59 -9.79 -8.85
C HIS A 192 5.68 -9.25 -7.75
N LEU A 193 4.37 -9.18 -8.00
CA LEU A 193 3.42 -8.57 -7.07
C LEU A 193 2.57 -9.59 -6.30
N THR A 194 2.38 -10.80 -6.82
CA THR A 194 1.57 -11.86 -6.21
C THR A 194 2.29 -12.63 -5.10
N GLY A 195 3.60 -12.47 -4.95
CA GLY A 195 4.45 -13.29 -4.08
C GLY A 195 4.33 -13.05 -2.57
N ASN A 196 3.30 -12.41 -2.02
CA ASN A 196 3.37 -12.07 -0.61
C ASN A 196 2.06 -12.07 0.20
N CYS A 197 1.00 -12.68 -0.25
CA CYS A 197 -0.21 -12.83 0.58
C CYS A 197 -0.57 -14.27 0.97
N SER A 198 -0.02 -15.30 0.33
CA SER A 198 -0.48 -16.69 0.49
C SER A 198 0.59 -17.67 1.02
N GLY A 199 1.81 -17.25 1.29
CA GLY A 199 2.92 -18.17 1.55
C GLY A 199 3.22 -18.45 3.03
N LEU A 200 2.33 -19.05 3.82
CA LEU A 200 2.66 -19.53 5.17
C LEU A 200 1.86 -20.75 5.66
N GLU A 201 1.13 -21.43 4.81
CA GLU A 201 0.55 -22.72 5.23
C GLU A 201 1.38 -23.94 4.81
N SER A 202 2.21 -23.83 3.76
CA SER A 202 2.98 -24.99 3.27
C SER A 202 4.24 -25.33 4.06
N ASP A 203 4.87 -24.37 4.76
CA ASP A 203 6.12 -24.66 5.49
C ASP A 203 5.91 -25.25 6.89
N ARG A 204 4.70 -25.26 7.41
CA ARG A 204 4.40 -25.88 8.71
C ARG A 204 4.08 -27.38 8.64
N GLU A 205 3.73 -27.88 7.47
CA GLU A 205 3.38 -29.29 7.30
C GLU A 205 4.60 -30.17 7.07
N ILE A 206 5.65 -29.63 6.43
CA ILE A 206 6.90 -30.38 6.18
C ILE A 206 7.73 -30.58 7.45
N SER A 207 7.60 -29.71 8.44
CA SER A 207 8.37 -29.83 9.71
C SER A 207 7.72 -30.80 10.74
N ARG A 208 6.50 -31.27 10.49
CA ARG A 208 5.82 -32.22 11.40
C ARG A 208 5.96 -33.68 11.01
N THR A 209 6.27 -34.00 9.75
CA THR A 209 6.44 -35.39 9.29
C THR A 209 7.86 -35.94 9.45
N GLY A 210 8.86 -35.09 9.74
CA GLY A 210 10.27 -35.50 9.90
C GLY A 210 10.70 -35.92 11.32
N ARG A 211 9.78 -36.01 12.30
CA ARG A 211 10.14 -36.28 13.71
C ARG A 211 9.48 -37.51 14.34
N ALA A 212 8.97 -38.42 13.53
CA ALA A 212 8.25 -39.61 14.02
C ALA A 212 8.90 -40.95 13.64
N GLU A 213 10.11 -40.97 13.07
CA GLU A 213 10.73 -42.27 12.64
C GLU A 213 12.06 -42.64 13.33
N ASP A 214 12.50 -41.92 14.40
CA ASP A 214 13.72 -42.29 15.11
C ASP A 214 13.51 -42.67 16.61
N ALA A 215 12.46 -43.40 16.94
CA ALA A 215 12.23 -43.84 18.32
C ALA A 215 11.79 -45.31 18.43
N ASP A 216 12.33 -46.23 17.60
CA ASP A 216 12.23 -47.66 17.83
C ASP A 216 13.45 -48.37 17.25
N ALA A 217 14.60 -48.20 17.90
CA ALA A 217 15.74 -49.11 17.77
C ALA A 217 16.71 -48.89 18.98
N GLU A 218 16.34 -49.50 20.13
CA GLU A 218 17.27 -50.14 21.10
C GLU A 218 16.49 -50.89 22.18
#